data_513e96150b78460dcdb15cac301efb6e
#
_entry.id   513e96150b78460dcdb15cac301efb6e
#
_cell.length_a   1.000
_cell.length_b   1.000
_cell.length_c   1.000
_cell.angle_alpha   90.00
_cell.angle_beta   90.00
_cell.angle_gamma   90.00
#
_symmetry.space_group_name_H-M   'P 1'
#
loop_
_entity.id
_entity.type
_entity.pdbx_description
1 polymer ?
#
loop_
_entity_poly.entity_id
_entity_poly.type
_entity_poly.pdbx_seq_one_letter_code
_entity_poly.pdbx_strand_id
1 'polypeptide(L)'
;MKRFYICLVVALLVAGCMEVVHVFAQKKPMPNPLGSVAPHKVLAPLFGRLIAEKAAAARAAGRNPKDNSIISGTLLYTDGTPAKSVVVSDGVSCVVTDSVGHYKLKRDKTSRFVFYTVPADCEVPVHSSTDHTACFYLALSASRSVYDFTLTHLPEGRKETDYRMIVIGDPQVTNAVNPYYEGPDDNPVSKSDVARFTDETMVDIRRTISRMPAGVRVYGISMGDDVQYYGGYNAALERQIRTALGTSEMRLFSVIGNHDQDGSALYKRKWEDSWGPTDYSFDRGDEHYVCFNNVQFTKNSSYYSPGELTDKQMAWLRQDLALTPKYKKVVLCYHIPLTFGNRPSAKAQSLDMATEEGHYSSSRLSSLLRMLYQFKGGYELFCGHTHFAINHEIEYEGHHVMEHCHAAACGNIWQSDINICGTPNGYYVYSFAGGQLTDCYYKGTFWPAERQMTLFRASTNFNGESYANDWNLPHDSLMIVANVFNADSRWTVTMVENGQEYPMHRITNCGQDAFSTGYHHKYSKAVPYRFTSKQNGYLIMNHLYYYEQKMAGAAFVVRARDPYGHVFECGSDEIVTEPFFNYAHSYATK
;
A
#
# COMPACT_ATOMS: atom_id res chain seq x y z
N MET A 1 45.83 -24.64 -28.41
CA MET A 1 45.05 -23.39 -28.60
C MET A 1 43.74 -23.37 -27.82
N LYS A 2 42.91 -24.41 -27.74
CA LYS A 2 41.63 -24.37 -26.98
C LYS A 2 41.76 -24.14 -25.46
N ARG A 3 42.82 -24.61 -24.81
CA ARG A 3 43.03 -24.41 -23.37
C ARG A 3 43.49 -22.99 -23.00
N PHE A 4 44.15 -22.29 -23.92
CA PHE A 4 44.57 -20.88 -23.72
C PHE A 4 43.41 -19.92 -23.81
N TYR A 5 42.41 -20.20 -24.66
CA TYR A 5 41.20 -19.35 -24.78
C TYR A 5 40.28 -19.46 -23.56
N ILE A 6 40.17 -20.62 -22.94
CA ILE A 6 39.33 -20.81 -21.74
C ILE A 6 39.95 -20.09 -20.54
N CYS A 7 41.25 -20.12 -20.36
CA CYS A 7 41.93 -19.39 -19.30
C CYS A 7 41.85 -17.85 -19.51
N LEU A 8 41.85 -17.36 -20.74
CA LEU A 8 41.74 -15.95 -21.03
C LEU A 8 40.30 -15.43 -20.80
N VAL A 9 39.28 -16.21 -21.15
CA VAL A 9 37.87 -15.86 -20.92
C VAL A 9 37.55 -15.88 -19.42
N VAL A 10 38.08 -16.84 -18.66
CA VAL A 10 37.91 -16.85 -17.20
C VAL A 10 38.64 -15.71 -16.53
N ALA A 11 39.84 -15.35 -17.01
CA ALA A 11 40.59 -14.19 -16.49
C ALA A 11 39.89 -12.86 -16.80
N LEU A 12 39.25 -12.72 -17.97
CA LEU A 12 38.47 -11.52 -18.34
C LEU A 12 37.16 -11.43 -17.56
N LEU A 13 36.51 -12.56 -17.27
CA LEU A 13 35.31 -12.59 -16.42
C LEU A 13 35.64 -12.22 -14.96
N VAL A 14 36.78 -12.71 -14.45
CA VAL A 14 37.22 -12.36 -13.08
C VAL A 14 37.68 -10.89 -13.00
N ALA A 15 38.36 -10.35 -14.03
CA ALA A 15 38.73 -8.96 -14.07
C ALA A 15 37.50 -8.03 -14.20
N GLY A 16 36.51 -8.41 -15.03
CA GLY A 16 35.25 -7.65 -15.13
C GLY A 16 34.45 -7.65 -13.84
N CYS A 17 34.43 -8.77 -13.09
CA CYS A 17 33.82 -8.81 -11.76
C CYS A 17 34.57 -7.96 -10.73
N MET A 18 35.91 -7.84 -10.83
CA MET A 18 36.69 -7.00 -9.93
C MET A 18 36.51 -5.51 -10.21
N GLU A 19 36.34 -5.09 -11.47
CA GLU A 19 36.04 -3.69 -11.79
C GLU A 19 34.64 -3.30 -11.35
N VAL A 20 33.63 -4.17 -11.49
CA VAL A 20 32.29 -3.94 -10.99
C VAL A 20 32.28 -3.84 -9.45
N VAL A 21 33.07 -4.69 -8.76
CA VAL A 21 33.25 -4.60 -7.30
C VAL A 21 33.96 -3.29 -6.91
N HIS A 22 34.89 -2.80 -7.73
CA HIS A 22 35.62 -1.54 -7.43
C HIS A 22 34.75 -0.28 -7.60
N VAL A 23 33.83 -0.27 -8.55
CA VAL A 23 32.88 0.84 -8.75
C VAL A 23 31.83 0.88 -7.62
N PHE A 24 31.45 -0.28 -7.06
CA PHE A 24 30.55 -0.33 -5.90
C PHE A 24 31.25 -0.10 -4.56
N ALA A 25 32.56 -0.33 -4.45
CA ALA A 25 33.33 -0.13 -3.22
C ALA A 25 33.62 1.36 -2.89
N GLN A 26 33.32 2.29 -3.80
CA GLN A 26 33.47 3.74 -3.53
C GLN A 26 32.26 4.41 -2.89
N LYS A 27 31.12 3.70 -2.73
CA LYS A 27 30.06 4.13 -1.82
C LYS A 27 30.35 3.53 -0.45
N LYS A 28 30.66 4.37 0.53
CA LYS A 28 30.93 3.97 1.92
C LYS A 28 29.92 2.92 2.36
N PRO A 29 30.34 1.71 2.79
CA PRO A 29 29.42 0.73 3.36
C PRO A 29 28.86 1.31 4.66
N MET A 30 27.54 1.27 4.83
CA MET A 30 26.94 1.56 6.12
C MET A 30 27.45 0.54 7.15
N PRO A 31 27.80 0.94 8.36
CA PRO A 31 28.28 0.01 9.37
C PRO A 31 27.19 -0.98 9.73
N ASN A 32 27.49 -2.27 9.68
CA ASN A 32 26.63 -3.35 10.13
C ASN A 32 26.66 -3.42 11.67
N PRO A 33 25.59 -3.07 12.40
CA PRO A 33 25.62 -3.02 13.85
C PRO A 33 25.58 -4.39 14.56
N LEU A 34 25.49 -5.49 13.81
CA LEU A 34 25.47 -6.83 14.37
C LEU A 34 26.74 -7.58 13.99
N GLY A 35 27.58 -7.78 15.02
CA GLY A 35 28.83 -8.50 14.92
C GLY A 35 28.68 -9.85 14.22
N SER A 36 29.73 -10.22 13.49
CA SER A 36 29.87 -11.36 12.59
C SER A 36 29.55 -12.71 13.24
N VAL A 37 28.30 -13.12 13.15
CA VAL A 37 27.96 -14.54 13.18
C VAL A 37 27.52 -14.91 11.78
N ALA A 38 28.35 -15.71 11.12
CA ALA A 38 28.09 -16.14 9.74
C ALA A 38 26.73 -16.86 9.65
N PRO A 39 25.72 -16.35 8.94
CA PRO A 39 24.34 -16.86 8.95
C PRO A 39 24.23 -18.32 8.50
N HIS A 40 25.19 -18.82 7.74
CA HIS A 40 25.20 -20.18 7.22
C HIS A 40 25.42 -21.27 8.30
N LYS A 41 25.97 -20.94 9.48
CA LYS A 41 26.20 -21.95 10.54
C LYS A 41 24.96 -22.25 11.40
N VAL A 42 23.97 -21.35 11.44
CA VAL A 42 22.76 -21.52 12.26
C VAL A 42 21.59 -22.05 11.44
N LEU A 43 21.51 -21.68 10.16
CA LEU A 43 20.38 -22.06 9.30
C LEU A 43 20.60 -23.34 8.51
N ALA A 44 21.86 -23.73 8.22
CA ALA A 44 22.17 -24.94 7.48
C ALA A 44 21.62 -26.24 8.13
N PRO A 45 21.65 -26.42 9.46
CA PRO A 45 21.06 -27.60 10.10
C PRO A 45 19.53 -27.63 10.04
N LEU A 46 18.87 -26.47 10.13
CA LEU A 46 17.40 -26.35 10.04
C LEU A 46 16.90 -26.60 8.62
N PHE A 47 17.58 -26.04 7.61
CA PHE A 47 17.28 -26.32 6.20
C PHE A 47 17.61 -27.78 5.83
N GLY A 48 18.71 -28.30 6.32
CA GLY A 48 19.07 -29.70 6.12
C GLY A 48 18.05 -30.69 6.70
N ARG A 49 17.51 -30.40 7.89
CA ARG A 49 16.43 -31.21 8.49
C ARG A 49 15.13 -31.11 7.68
N LEU A 50 14.71 -29.90 7.30
CA LEU A 50 13.49 -29.69 6.52
C LEU A 50 13.58 -30.37 5.13
N ILE A 51 14.74 -30.30 4.49
CA ILE A 51 14.99 -31.01 3.20
C ILE A 51 15.02 -32.54 3.42
N ALA A 52 15.61 -33.01 4.49
CA ALA A 52 15.67 -34.45 4.80
C ALA A 52 14.29 -35.02 5.16
N GLU A 53 13.48 -34.29 5.93
CA GLU A 53 12.11 -34.68 6.27
C GLU A 53 11.21 -34.67 5.02
N LYS A 54 11.33 -33.67 4.14
CA LYS A 54 10.62 -33.66 2.85
C LYS A 54 11.10 -34.74 1.90
N ALA A 55 12.39 -35.06 1.88
CA ALA A 55 12.93 -36.16 1.07
C ALA A 55 12.52 -37.52 1.62
N ALA A 56 12.43 -37.69 2.94
CA ALA A 56 11.93 -38.89 3.58
C ALA A 56 10.44 -39.11 3.34
N ALA A 57 9.63 -38.07 3.41
CA ALA A 57 8.22 -38.12 3.07
C ALA A 57 7.99 -38.49 1.58
N ALA A 58 8.81 -37.94 0.68
CA ALA A 58 8.76 -38.24 -0.75
C ALA A 58 9.17 -39.71 -1.05
N ARG A 59 10.16 -40.27 -0.32
CA ARG A 59 10.56 -41.69 -0.42
C ARG A 59 9.50 -42.62 0.15
N ALA A 60 8.84 -42.25 1.23
CA ALA A 60 7.77 -43.06 1.84
C ALA A 60 6.52 -43.11 0.95
N ALA A 61 6.32 -42.14 0.07
CA ALA A 61 5.17 -42.08 -0.82
C ALA A 61 5.25 -42.98 -2.06
N GLY A 62 6.41 -43.58 -2.38
CA GLY A 62 6.58 -44.62 -3.42
C GLY A 62 6.07 -44.28 -4.82
N ARG A 63 6.04 -42.98 -5.22
CA ARG A 63 5.44 -42.52 -6.47
C ARG A 63 6.51 -42.05 -7.45
N ASN A 64 6.47 -42.64 -8.66
CA ASN A 64 7.10 -42.06 -9.84
C ASN A 64 6.65 -40.59 -9.99
N PRO A 65 7.50 -39.66 -10.45
CA PRO A 65 7.09 -38.31 -10.72
C PRO A 65 5.98 -38.35 -11.78
N LYS A 66 4.72 -38.28 -11.33
CA LYS A 66 3.58 -38.14 -12.20
C LYS A 66 3.64 -36.75 -12.81
N ASP A 67 3.17 -36.64 -14.04
CA ASP A 67 2.92 -35.36 -14.70
C ASP A 67 2.07 -34.47 -13.78
N ASN A 68 2.71 -33.47 -13.13
CA ASN A 68 2.07 -32.52 -12.22
C ASN A 68 1.43 -31.35 -12.97
N SER A 69 1.09 -31.55 -14.24
CA SER A 69 0.33 -30.58 -15.03
C SER A 69 -1.11 -30.38 -14.51
N ILE A 70 -1.59 -31.35 -13.72
CA ILE A 70 -2.90 -31.28 -13.06
C ILE A 70 -2.69 -31.40 -11.55
N ILE A 71 -3.20 -30.44 -10.81
CA ILE A 71 -3.31 -30.48 -9.36
C ILE A 71 -4.78 -30.63 -8.95
N SER A 72 -5.00 -31.25 -7.80
CA SER A 72 -6.32 -31.46 -7.23
C SER A 72 -6.27 -31.38 -5.72
N GLY A 73 -7.39 -31.32 -5.07
CA GLY A 73 -7.49 -31.37 -3.62
C GLY A 73 -8.93 -31.27 -3.17
N THR A 74 -9.09 -31.24 -1.86
CA THR A 74 -10.38 -31.12 -1.18
C THR A 74 -10.33 -29.94 -0.23
N LEU A 75 -11.39 -29.15 -0.23
CA LEU A 75 -11.63 -28.13 0.77
C LEU A 75 -12.73 -28.62 1.70
N LEU A 76 -12.41 -28.73 2.99
CA LEU A 76 -13.35 -29.10 4.03
C LEU A 76 -13.40 -28.02 5.11
N TYR A 77 -14.53 -27.87 5.76
CA TYR A 77 -14.59 -27.14 7.00
C TYR A 77 -14.00 -27.94 8.16
N THR A 78 -13.69 -27.28 9.27
CA THR A 78 -13.14 -27.91 10.48
C THR A 78 -14.06 -28.99 11.08
N ASP A 79 -15.36 -28.94 10.80
CA ASP A 79 -16.35 -29.96 11.19
C ASP A 79 -16.42 -31.16 10.22
N GLY A 80 -15.58 -31.16 9.17
CA GLY A 80 -15.52 -32.20 8.15
C GLY A 80 -16.54 -32.06 7.02
N THR A 81 -17.38 -31.03 7.04
CA THR A 81 -18.35 -30.79 5.94
C THR A 81 -17.65 -30.20 4.71
N PRO A 82 -18.14 -30.49 3.48
CA PRO A 82 -17.53 -29.98 2.25
C PRO A 82 -17.69 -28.47 2.08
N ALA A 83 -16.60 -27.76 1.80
CA ALA A 83 -16.63 -26.36 1.38
C ALA A 83 -16.94 -26.27 -0.13
N LYS A 84 -18.21 -26.08 -0.45
CA LYS A 84 -18.76 -26.05 -1.82
C LYS A 84 -18.65 -24.67 -2.44
N SER A 85 -18.48 -24.61 -3.76
CA SER A 85 -18.47 -23.36 -4.54
C SER A 85 -17.41 -22.35 -4.09
N VAL A 86 -16.33 -22.81 -3.48
CA VAL A 86 -15.17 -21.99 -3.14
C VAL A 86 -14.25 -21.91 -4.35
N VAL A 87 -13.82 -20.71 -4.70
CA VAL A 87 -12.88 -20.50 -5.81
C VAL A 87 -11.49 -20.93 -5.39
N VAL A 88 -10.84 -21.74 -6.22
CA VAL A 88 -9.45 -22.17 -6.07
C VAL A 88 -8.67 -21.73 -7.30
N SER A 89 -7.47 -21.21 -7.10
CA SER A 89 -6.65 -20.65 -8.17
C SER A 89 -5.15 -20.97 -7.98
N ASP A 90 -4.41 -20.89 -9.06
CA ASP A 90 -2.95 -20.90 -9.06
C ASP A 90 -2.35 -19.54 -9.50
N GLY A 91 -3.18 -18.48 -9.55
CA GLY A 91 -2.84 -17.15 -10.05
C GLY A 91 -2.92 -17.01 -11.57
N VAL A 92 -3.35 -18.06 -12.28
CA VAL A 92 -3.52 -18.07 -13.74
C VAL A 92 -4.88 -18.61 -14.15
N SER A 93 -5.32 -19.65 -13.48
CA SER A 93 -6.61 -20.30 -13.73
C SER A 93 -7.43 -20.34 -12.44
N CYS A 94 -8.76 -20.20 -12.57
CA CYS A 94 -9.70 -20.33 -11.48
C CYS A 94 -10.65 -21.51 -11.72
N VAL A 95 -10.93 -22.28 -10.67
CA VAL A 95 -11.95 -23.32 -10.65
C VAL A 95 -12.77 -23.19 -9.37
N VAL A 96 -13.91 -23.86 -9.29
CA VAL A 96 -14.71 -23.93 -8.05
C VAL A 96 -14.76 -25.34 -7.51
N THR A 97 -14.87 -25.48 -6.20
CA THR A 97 -15.09 -26.76 -5.54
C THR A 97 -16.48 -27.30 -5.84
N ASP A 98 -16.58 -28.62 -6.03
CA ASP A 98 -17.84 -29.33 -6.27
C ASP A 98 -18.66 -29.57 -4.99
N SER A 99 -19.73 -30.39 -5.09
CA SER A 99 -20.65 -30.70 -3.99
C SER A 99 -20.01 -31.47 -2.83
N VAL A 100 -18.84 -32.06 -3.04
CA VAL A 100 -18.07 -32.78 -2.01
C VAL A 100 -16.76 -32.06 -1.64
N GLY A 101 -16.62 -30.81 -2.07
CA GLY A 101 -15.47 -29.96 -1.78
C GLY A 101 -14.24 -30.23 -2.65
N HIS A 102 -14.35 -31.08 -3.69
CA HIS A 102 -13.21 -31.38 -4.56
C HIS A 102 -13.01 -30.28 -5.61
N TYR A 103 -11.73 -30.08 -5.96
CA TYR A 103 -11.33 -29.27 -7.11
C TYR A 103 -10.27 -29.97 -7.95
N LYS A 104 -10.20 -29.58 -9.21
CA LYS A 104 -9.18 -30.02 -10.16
C LYS A 104 -8.78 -28.87 -11.04
N LEU A 105 -7.49 -28.52 -11.06
CA LEU A 105 -6.94 -27.36 -11.73
C LEU A 105 -5.77 -27.78 -12.65
N LYS A 106 -5.75 -27.25 -13.88
CA LYS A 106 -4.58 -27.36 -14.74
C LYS A 106 -3.54 -26.34 -14.28
N ARG A 107 -2.44 -26.83 -13.69
CA ARG A 107 -1.36 -26.00 -13.17
C ARG A 107 -0.61 -25.27 -14.29
N ASP A 108 -0.44 -23.97 -14.14
CA ASP A 108 0.52 -23.23 -14.96
C ASP A 108 1.96 -23.48 -14.47
N LYS A 109 2.89 -23.56 -15.43
CA LYS A 109 4.31 -23.86 -15.12
C LYS A 109 5.01 -22.75 -14.34
N THR A 110 4.48 -21.52 -14.41
CA THR A 110 5.02 -20.35 -13.72
C THR A 110 4.41 -20.13 -12.33
N SER A 111 3.31 -20.84 -12.01
CA SER A 111 2.64 -20.73 -10.72
C SER A 111 3.46 -21.34 -9.60
N ARG A 112 3.61 -20.58 -8.52
CA ARG A 112 4.32 -20.98 -7.30
C ARG A 112 3.41 -21.48 -6.19
N PHE A 113 2.14 -21.06 -6.23
CA PHE A 113 1.16 -21.37 -5.19
C PHE A 113 -0.11 -21.93 -5.80
N VAL A 114 -0.87 -22.64 -4.98
CA VAL A 114 -2.30 -22.84 -5.11
C VAL A 114 -2.96 -22.24 -3.88
N PHE A 115 -4.06 -21.54 -4.08
CA PHE A 115 -4.77 -20.83 -3.02
C PHE A 115 -6.28 -20.86 -3.26
N TYR A 116 -7.03 -20.50 -2.26
CA TYR A 116 -8.48 -20.31 -2.39
C TYR A 116 -8.86 -18.88 -2.04
N THR A 117 -9.90 -18.35 -2.69
CA THR A 117 -10.54 -17.10 -2.28
C THR A 117 -11.19 -17.31 -0.93
N VAL A 118 -10.69 -16.65 0.12
CA VAL A 118 -11.20 -16.81 1.49
C VAL A 118 -12.66 -16.33 1.54
N PRO A 119 -13.65 -17.23 1.83
CA PRO A 119 -15.04 -16.81 1.87
C PRO A 119 -15.34 -15.86 3.03
N ALA A 120 -16.33 -14.97 2.85
CA ALA A 120 -16.67 -13.95 3.84
C ALA A 120 -17.25 -14.52 5.16
N ASP A 121 -17.72 -15.76 5.15
CA ASP A 121 -18.24 -16.48 6.32
C ASP A 121 -17.19 -17.35 7.01
N CYS A 122 -15.92 -17.22 6.57
CA CYS A 122 -14.81 -17.99 7.13
C CYS A 122 -13.79 -17.08 7.81
N GLU A 123 -13.12 -17.62 8.82
CA GLU A 123 -11.93 -17.02 9.40
C GLU A 123 -10.84 -16.87 8.32
N VAL A 124 -10.12 -15.76 8.34
CA VAL A 124 -8.89 -15.65 7.56
C VAL A 124 -7.80 -16.49 8.25
N PRO A 125 -7.27 -17.54 7.60
CA PRO A 125 -6.20 -18.30 8.19
C PRO A 125 -4.94 -17.46 8.27
N VAL A 126 -4.16 -17.66 9.32
CA VAL A 126 -2.91 -16.93 9.58
C VAL A 126 -1.75 -17.90 9.76
N HIS A 127 -0.52 -17.42 9.62
CA HIS A 127 0.65 -18.27 9.74
C HIS A 127 0.83 -18.88 11.14
N SER A 128 0.51 -18.14 12.20
CA SER A 128 0.53 -18.63 13.58
C SER A 128 -0.24 -17.69 14.51
N SER A 129 -0.34 -18.05 15.78
CA SER A 129 -0.92 -17.17 16.82
C SER A 129 -0.07 -15.92 17.12
N THR A 130 1.13 -15.83 16.60
CA THR A 130 2.04 -14.69 16.74
C THR A 130 2.42 -14.03 15.41
N ASP A 131 1.88 -14.55 14.31
CA ASP A 131 2.04 -14.00 12.97
C ASP A 131 0.67 -14.01 12.27
N HIS A 132 -0.02 -12.90 12.31
CA HIS A 132 -1.38 -12.74 11.80
C HIS A 132 -1.44 -12.41 10.31
N THR A 133 -0.34 -12.55 9.57
CA THR A 133 -0.39 -12.43 8.10
C THR A 133 -1.18 -13.59 7.50
N ALA A 134 -2.01 -13.27 6.51
CA ALA A 134 -2.93 -14.24 5.90
C ALA A 134 -2.19 -15.40 5.22
N CYS A 135 -2.66 -16.62 5.45
CA CYS A 135 -2.04 -17.88 4.98
C CYS A 135 -3.08 -18.82 4.33
N PHE A 136 -3.70 -18.38 3.26
CA PHE A 136 -4.75 -19.09 2.50
C PHE A 136 -4.22 -19.88 1.31
N TYR A 137 -2.92 -20.16 1.25
CA TYR A 137 -2.21 -20.73 0.11
C TYR A 137 -1.27 -21.85 0.52
N LEU A 138 -0.92 -22.69 -0.45
CA LEU A 138 0.09 -23.73 -0.33
C LEU A 138 1.11 -23.59 -1.47
N ALA A 139 2.40 -23.73 -1.16
CA ALA A 139 3.45 -23.72 -2.15
C ALA A 139 3.39 -24.95 -3.05
N LEU A 140 3.41 -24.77 -4.36
CA LEU A 140 3.41 -25.81 -5.35
C LEU A 140 4.80 -26.49 -5.43
N SER A 141 4.80 -27.82 -5.47
CA SER A 141 6.00 -28.64 -5.55
C SER A 141 5.95 -29.54 -6.80
N ALA A 142 7.12 -29.89 -7.32
CA ALA A 142 7.23 -30.85 -8.42
C ALA A 142 6.87 -32.29 -8.00
N SER A 143 6.91 -32.58 -6.71
CA SER A 143 6.63 -33.91 -6.16
C SER A 143 5.21 -34.12 -5.65
N ARG A 144 4.39 -33.05 -5.64
CA ARG A 144 3.04 -33.07 -5.06
C ARG A 144 1.99 -32.63 -6.10
N SER A 145 0.89 -33.40 -6.20
CA SER A 145 -0.26 -33.11 -7.07
C SER A 145 -1.58 -32.95 -6.31
N VAL A 146 -1.59 -33.18 -4.99
CA VAL A 146 -2.79 -33.05 -4.15
C VAL A 146 -2.54 -31.98 -3.08
N TYR A 147 -3.44 -31.02 -2.99
CA TYR A 147 -3.35 -29.88 -2.08
C TYR A 147 -4.72 -29.67 -1.43
N ASP A 148 -4.83 -30.11 -0.19
CA ASP A 148 -6.07 -30.01 0.59
C ASP A 148 -6.02 -28.79 1.50
N PHE A 149 -7.18 -28.17 1.74
CA PHE A 149 -7.34 -27.04 2.65
C PHE A 149 -8.44 -27.32 3.67
N THR A 150 -8.27 -26.71 4.84
CA THR A 150 -9.29 -26.70 5.88
C THR A 150 -9.70 -25.26 6.16
N LEU A 151 -11.01 -25.01 6.13
CA LEU A 151 -11.60 -23.71 6.39
C LEU A 151 -12.29 -23.75 7.75
N THR A 152 -12.28 -22.62 8.45
CA THR A 152 -12.99 -22.47 9.71
C THR A 152 -14.11 -21.44 9.52
N HIS A 153 -15.35 -21.79 9.79
CA HIS A 153 -16.43 -20.81 9.79
C HIS A 153 -16.21 -19.75 10.85
N LEU A 154 -16.70 -18.56 10.57
CA LEU A 154 -16.86 -17.55 11.61
C LEU A 154 -17.78 -18.11 12.72
N PRO A 155 -17.55 -17.74 14.01
CA PRO A 155 -18.36 -18.23 15.12
C PRO A 155 -19.87 -18.04 14.94
N GLU A 156 -20.27 -17.02 14.18
CA GLU A 156 -21.67 -16.70 13.87
C GLU A 156 -22.28 -17.63 12.82
N GLY A 157 -21.50 -18.48 12.16
CA GLY A 157 -21.92 -19.38 11.09
C GLY A 157 -22.47 -18.68 9.85
N ARG A 158 -22.13 -17.41 9.67
CA ARG A 158 -22.52 -16.56 8.53
C ARG A 158 -21.45 -15.52 8.23
N LYS A 159 -21.50 -14.89 7.04
CA LYS A 159 -20.64 -13.76 6.72
C LYS A 159 -20.82 -12.63 7.73
N GLU A 160 -19.72 -11.97 8.03
CA GLU A 160 -19.76 -10.75 8.82
C GLU A 160 -20.43 -9.60 8.06
N THR A 161 -21.10 -8.72 8.80
CA THR A 161 -21.67 -7.48 8.26
C THR A 161 -20.92 -6.26 8.75
N ASP A 162 -20.18 -6.44 9.84
CA ASP A 162 -19.48 -5.35 10.53
C ASP A 162 -18.01 -5.71 10.70
N TYR A 163 -17.13 -4.95 10.07
CA TYR A 163 -15.69 -5.12 10.19
C TYR A 163 -14.95 -3.80 9.92
N ARG A 164 -13.67 -3.79 10.22
CA ARG A 164 -12.77 -2.68 9.87
C ARG A 164 -11.66 -3.18 8.96
N MET A 165 -11.31 -2.34 7.98
CA MET A 165 -10.15 -2.55 7.13
C MET A 165 -9.16 -1.40 7.36
N ILE A 166 -7.98 -1.72 7.87
CA ILE A 166 -6.88 -0.77 7.98
C ILE A 166 -6.03 -0.89 6.72
N VAL A 167 -5.83 0.23 6.04
CA VAL A 167 -4.99 0.29 4.84
C VAL A 167 -3.74 1.09 5.14
N ILE A 168 -2.58 0.46 4.95
CA ILE A 168 -1.26 1.03 5.21
C ILE A 168 -0.58 1.27 3.87
N GLY A 169 -0.33 2.53 3.53
CA GLY A 169 0.47 2.90 2.36
C GLY A 169 1.95 2.93 2.70
N ASP A 170 2.77 2.39 1.84
CA ASP A 170 4.23 2.60 1.74
C ASP A 170 4.96 2.76 3.10
N PRO A 171 5.11 1.71 3.91
CA PRO A 171 5.98 1.74 5.08
C PRO A 171 7.43 2.05 4.73
N GLN A 172 7.91 1.55 3.64
CA GLN A 172 9.18 1.80 2.93
C GLN A 172 10.38 1.97 3.89
N VAL A 173 10.48 1.02 4.82
CA VAL A 173 11.48 1.08 5.89
C VAL A 173 12.87 0.60 5.45
N THR A 174 13.89 1.15 6.11
CA THR A 174 15.24 0.57 6.16
C THR A 174 15.55 0.12 7.60
N ASN A 175 16.64 -0.62 7.79
CA ASN A 175 17.14 -0.94 9.13
C ASN A 175 18.25 0.01 9.59
N ALA A 176 18.39 1.17 8.95
CA ALA A 176 19.30 2.23 9.32
C ALA A 176 18.54 3.41 9.93
N VAL A 177 19.25 4.21 10.72
CA VAL A 177 18.80 5.54 11.11
C VAL A 177 18.90 6.45 9.89
N ASN A 178 17.81 7.15 9.55
CA ASN A 178 17.82 8.01 8.38
C ASN A 178 18.75 9.22 8.59
N PRO A 179 19.81 9.37 7.78
CA PRO A 179 20.81 10.43 7.97
C PRO A 179 20.30 11.82 7.57
N TYR A 180 19.15 11.89 6.92
CA TYR A 180 18.54 13.14 6.43
C TYR A 180 17.47 13.68 7.36
N TYR A 181 17.11 12.94 8.41
CA TYR A 181 16.20 13.42 9.41
C TYR A 181 16.92 14.36 10.36
N GLU A 182 16.64 15.64 10.27
CA GLU A 182 17.16 16.66 11.19
C GLU A 182 16.06 17.11 12.13
N GLY A 183 16.24 16.78 13.38
CA GLY A 183 15.49 17.37 14.47
C GLY A 183 16.27 18.48 15.14
N PRO A 184 15.66 19.16 16.12
CA PRO A 184 16.37 19.98 17.07
C PRO A 184 17.49 19.18 17.75
N ASP A 185 18.61 19.84 18.12
CA ASP A 185 19.74 19.18 18.77
C ASP A 185 19.37 18.44 20.06
N ASP A 186 18.31 18.87 20.72
CA ASP A 186 17.77 18.26 21.94
C ASP A 186 16.85 17.07 21.68
N ASN A 187 16.52 16.75 20.43
CA ASN A 187 15.69 15.60 20.06
C ASN A 187 16.22 14.91 18.78
N PRO A 188 17.42 14.35 18.84
CA PRO A 188 18.00 13.66 17.69
C PRO A 188 17.26 12.35 17.41
N VAL A 189 17.03 12.03 16.14
CA VAL A 189 16.51 10.72 15.74
C VAL A 189 17.60 9.68 15.88
N SER A 190 17.39 8.72 16.77
CA SER A 190 18.33 7.63 17.06
C SER A 190 17.82 6.25 16.61
N LYS A 191 16.55 6.14 16.22
CA LYS A 191 15.93 4.88 15.82
C LYS A 191 16.02 4.67 14.30
N SER A 192 16.18 3.41 13.89
CA SER A 192 16.05 3.04 12.47
C SER A 192 14.61 3.21 11.98
N ASP A 193 14.42 3.31 10.66
CA ASP A 193 13.10 3.47 10.05
C ASP A 193 12.15 2.36 10.49
N VAL A 194 12.60 1.10 10.42
CA VAL A 194 11.77 -0.05 10.85
C VAL A 194 11.44 -0.02 12.35
N ALA A 195 12.35 0.51 13.19
CA ALA A 195 12.08 0.68 14.62
C ALA A 195 11.04 1.79 14.85
N ARG A 196 11.11 2.89 14.10
CA ARG A 196 10.10 3.95 14.14
C ARG A 196 8.74 3.45 13.67
N PHE A 197 8.69 2.74 12.56
CA PHE A 197 7.44 2.12 12.11
C PHE A 197 6.84 1.21 13.19
N THR A 198 7.65 0.38 13.83
CA THR A 198 7.22 -0.56 14.87
C THR A 198 6.73 0.14 16.14
N ASP A 199 7.49 1.14 16.61
CA ASP A 199 7.27 1.79 17.91
C ASP A 199 6.28 2.97 17.81
N GLU A 200 6.07 3.51 16.61
CA GLU A 200 5.21 4.66 16.38
C GLU A 200 3.92 4.24 15.63
N THR A 201 4.00 3.94 14.33
CA THR A 201 2.84 3.63 13.50
C THR A 201 2.09 2.39 13.99
N MET A 202 2.81 1.28 14.24
CA MET A 202 2.17 0.04 14.70
C MET A 202 1.63 0.14 16.13
N VAL A 203 2.24 0.98 16.98
CA VAL A 203 1.68 1.28 18.32
C VAL A 203 0.38 2.07 18.20
N ASP A 204 0.34 3.06 17.30
CA ASP A 204 -0.88 3.85 17.08
C ASP A 204 -2.00 3.01 16.46
N ILE A 205 -1.69 2.11 15.51
CA ILE A 205 -2.64 1.15 14.96
C ILE A 205 -3.26 0.30 16.07
N ARG A 206 -2.44 -0.29 16.96
CA ARG A 206 -2.94 -1.07 18.10
C ARG A 206 -3.83 -0.24 19.04
N ARG A 207 -3.46 1.02 19.31
CA ARG A 207 -4.31 1.94 20.09
C ARG A 207 -5.64 2.22 19.39
N THR A 208 -5.62 2.42 18.08
CA THR A 208 -6.84 2.62 17.29
C THR A 208 -7.73 1.39 17.34
N ILE A 209 -7.17 0.18 17.14
CA ILE A 209 -7.91 -1.08 17.25
C ILE A 209 -8.52 -1.25 18.65
N SER A 210 -7.76 -0.95 19.70
CA SER A 210 -8.25 -1.10 21.08
C SER A 210 -9.43 -0.18 21.46
N ARG A 211 -9.65 0.88 20.67
CA ARG A 211 -10.78 1.81 20.82
C ARG A 211 -11.99 1.46 19.97
N MET A 212 -11.86 0.47 19.07
CA MET A 212 -12.97 -0.01 18.25
C MET A 212 -13.98 -0.76 19.11
N PRO A 213 -15.24 -0.85 18.66
CA PRO A 213 -16.27 -1.62 19.38
C PRO A 213 -15.83 -3.07 19.60
N ALA A 214 -16.10 -3.59 20.80
CA ALA A 214 -15.75 -4.96 21.15
C ALA A 214 -16.44 -5.97 20.20
N GLY A 215 -15.69 -6.96 19.74
CA GLY A 215 -16.17 -8.00 18.84
C GLY A 215 -16.16 -7.66 17.35
N VAL A 216 -15.82 -6.41 16.98
CA VAL A 216 -15.62 -6.04 15.57
C VAL A 216 -14.29 -6.62 15.08
N ARG A 217 -14.32 -7.34 13.96
CA ARG A 217 -13.10 -7.88 13.35
C ARG A 217 -12.32 -6.80 12.63
N VAL A 218 -11.01 -6.88 12.73
CA VAL A 218 -10.11 -5.93 12.06
C VAL A 218 -9.21 -6.69 11.09
N TYR A 219 -9.22 -6.23 9.85
CA TYR A 219 -8.35 -6.70 8.78
C TYR A 219 -7.40 -5.59 8.38
N GLY A 220 -6.29 -5.94 7.76
CA GLY A 220 -5.33 -4.99 7.23
C GLY A 220 -4.94 -5.32 5.79
N ILE A 221 -4.61 -4.29 5.03
CA ILE A 221 -3.95 -4.42 3.72
C ILE A 221 -2.74 -3.47 3.72
N SER A 222 -1.53 -4.01 3.50
CA SER A 222 -0.38 -3.20 3.12
C SER A 222 -0.37 -3.03 1.60
N MET A 223 -0.26 -1.77 1.14
CA MET A 223 -0.36 -1.41 -0.27
C MET A 223 0.97 -1.53 -1.04
N GLY A 224 1.95 -2.21 -0.46
CA GLY A 224 3.28 -2.41 -1.04
C GLY A 224 4.30 -1.38 -0.60
N ASP A 225 5.53 -1.59 -1.08
CA ASP A 225 6.70 -0.86 -0.62
C ASP A 225 6.85 -0.97 0.91
N ASP A 226 6.75 -2.19 1.43
CA ASP A 226 6.96 -2.45 2.85
C ASP A 226 8.41 -2.17 3.25
N VAL A 227 9.35 -2.39 2.33
CA VAL A 227 10.79 -2.22 2.53
C VAL A 227 11.42 -1.33 1.46
N GLN A 228 12.59 -0.79 1.80
CA GLN A 228 13.47 -0.09 0.86
C GLN A 228 14.78 -0.84 0.75
N TYR A 229 14.97 -1.65 -0.29
CA TYR A 229 16.19 -2.42 -0.50
C TYR A 229 17.28 -1.59 -1.18
N TYR A 230 17.92 -0.72 -0.46
CA TYR A 230 19.12 -0.05 -0.94
C TYR A 230 20.31 -1.01 -0.96
N GLY A 231 20.88 -1.21 -2.15
CA GLY A 231 22.10 -2.01 -2.32
C GLY A 231 21.92 -3.53 -2.26
N GLY A 232 20.67 -4.03 -2.24
CA GLY A 232 20.38 -5.46 -2.35
C GLY A 232 19.38 -5.98 -1.32
N TYR A 233 18.92 -7.21 -1.53
CA TYR A 233 18.00 -7.89 -0.63
C TYR A 233 18.56 -8.02 0.80
N ASN A 234 17.76 -7.63 1.78
CA ASN A 234 18.10 -7.66 3.20
C ASN A 234 17.13 -8.56 3.98
N ALA A 235 17.55 -9.80 4.24
CA ALA A 235 16.74 -10.79 4.96
C ALA A 235 16.48 -10.42 6.44
N ALA A 236 17.28 -9.56 7.05
CA ALA A 236 17.03 -9.09 8.42
C ALA A 236 15.91 -8.06 8.42
N LEU A 237 15.95 -7.12 7.49
CA LEU A 237 14.89 -6.11 7.31
C LEU A 237 13.56 -6.78 6.96
N GLU A 238 13.56 -7.75 6.05
CA GLU A 238 12.37 -8.54 5.70
C GLU A 238 11.72 -9.17 6.93
N ARG A 239 12.52 -9.77 7.81
CA ARG A 239 11.99 -10.34 9.06
C ARG A 239 11.48 -9.30 10.04
N GLN A 240 12.14 -8.15 10.13
CA GLN A 240 11.74 -7.07 11.03
C GLN A 240 10.38 -6.50 10.63
N ILE A 241 10.19 -6.13 9.36
CA ILE A 241 8.92 -5.60 8.87
C ILE A 241 7.81 -6.65 8.94
N ARG A 242 8.13 -7.90 8.56
CA ARG A 242 7.20 -9.02 8.67
C ARG A 242 6.73 -9.22 10.11
N THR A 243 7.63 -9.14 11.08
CA THR A 243 7.29 -9.24 12.50
C THR A 243 6.44 -8.06 12.94
N ALA A 244 6.80 -6.82 12.57
CA ALA A 244 6.04 -5.64 12.94
C ALA A 244 4.58 -5.72 12.45
N LEU A 245 4.39 -6.06 11.19
CA LEU A 245 3.07 -6.22 10.57
C LEU A 245 2.33 -7.45 11.08
N GLY A 246 3.01 -8.60 11.19
CA GLY A 246 2.41 -9.87 11.59
C GLY A 246 2.01 -9.96 13.06
N THR A 247 2.62 -9.16 13.95
CA THR A 247 2.22 -9.09 15.38
C THR A 247 1.08 -8.11 15.63
N SER A 248 0.55 -7.47 14.60
CA SER A 248 -0.66 -6.66 14.71
C SER A 248 -1.87 -7.51 15.13
N GLU A 249 -2.89 -6.88 15.69
CA GLU A 249 -4.14 -7.56 16.06
C GLU A 249 -5.09 -7.75 14.86
N MET A 250 -4.69 -7.32 13.67
CA MET A 250 -5.44 -7.48 12.42
C MET A 250 -4.93 -8.66 11.59
N ARG A 251 -5.81 -9.32 10.84
CA ARG A 251 -5.41 -10.26 9.81
C ARG A 251 -4.96 -9.48 8.58
N LEU A 252 -3.68 -9.59 8.24
CA LEU A 252 -3.04 -8.75 7.25
C LEU A 252 -2.90 -9.45 5.89
N PHE A 253 -3.34 -8.77 4.86
CA PHE A 253 -3.06 -9.05 3.45
C PHE A 253 -1.99 -8.08 2.94
N SER A 254 -1.24 -8.46 1.91
CA SER A 254 -0.16 -7.63 1.38
C SER A 254 -0.17 -7.56 -0.13
N VAL A 255 0.07 -6.37 -0.65
CA VAL A 255 0.37 -6.10 -2.05
C VAL A 255 1.88 -5.92 -2.18
N ILE A 256 2.47 -6.32 -3.29
CA ILE A 256 3.90 -6.10 -3.54
C ILE A 256 4.11 -4.75 -4.25
N GLY A 257 5.06 -3.95 -3.76
CA GLY A 257 5.46 -2.68 -4.36
C GLY A 257 6.74 -2.76 -5.20
N ASN A 258 7.17 -1.63 -5.75
CA ASN A 258 8.36 -1.57 -6.59
C ASN A 258 9.67 -1.55 -5.79
N HIS A 259 9.64 -1.15 -4.52
CA HIS A 259 10.80 -1.20 -3.63
C HIS A 259 10.95 -2.54 -2.90
N ASP A 260 9.92 -3.40 -2.91
CA ASP A 260 9.95 -4.78 -2.43
C ASP A 260 10.63 -5.73 -3.44
N GLN A 261 10.92 -5.25 -4.63
CA GLN A 261 11.52 -6.02 -5.73
C GLN A 261 12.46 -5.14 -6.56
N ASP A 262 13.23 -5.74 -7.46
CA ASP A 262 14.22 -5.06 -8.32
C ASP A 262 14.08 -5.44 -9.80
N GLY A 263 12.97 -6.08 -10.17
CA GLY A 263 12.74 -6.66 -11.50
C GLY A 263 13.39 -8.03 -11.69
N SER A 264 14.22 -8.49 -10.76
CA SER A 264 14.76 -9.86 -10.80
C SER A 264 13.77 -10.86 -10.22
N ALA A 265 13.84 -12.10 -10.74
CA ALA A 265 13.06 -13.20 -10.18
C ALA A 265 13.45 -13.54 -8.73
N LEU A 266 14.63 -13.11 -8.27
CA LEU A 266 15.11 -13.39 -6.92
C LEU A 266 14.31 -12.61 -5.88
N TYR A 267 14.17 -11.28 -6.02
CA TYR A 267 13.48 -10.44 -5.05
C TYR A 267 12.00 -10.76 -4.98
N LYS A 268 11.34 -10.88 -6.13
CA LYS A 268 9.95 -11.33 -6.19
C LYS A 268 9.75 -12.67 -5.46
N ARG A 269 10.65 -13.65 -5.67
CA ARG A 269 10.58 -14.94 -4.97
C ARG A 269 10.77 -14.81 -3.47
N LYS A 270 11.64 -13.93 -2.99
CA LYS A 270 11.85 -13.67 -1.56
C LYS A 270 10.62 -13.06 -0.92
N TRP A 271 10.01 -12.10 -1.60
CA TRP A 271 8.73 -11.55 -1.18
C TRP A 271 7.64 -12.64 -1.13
N GLU A 272 7.51 -13.43 -2.19
CA GLU A 272 6.55 -14.54 -2.26
C GLU A 272 6.82 -15.63 -1.19
N ASP A 273 8.08 -15.88 -0.81
CA ASP A 273 8.41 -16.80 0.28
C ASP A 273 7.93 -16.27 1.66
N SER A 274 7.85 -14.97 1.83
CA SER A 274 7.41 -14.31 3.06
C SER A 274 5.90 -14.07 3.10
N TRP A 275 5.31 -13.63 1.99
CA TRP A 275 3.94 -13.12 1.96
C TRP A 275 2.95 -13.98 1.15
N GLY A 276 3.43 -14.88 0.30
CA GLY A 276 2.62 -15.75 -0.54
C GLY A 276 2.40 -15.24 -1.96
N PRO A 277 1.24 -15.55 -2.59
CA PRO A 277 0.97 -15.15 -3.97
C PRO A 277 0.86 -13.63 -4.12
N THR A 278 1.33 -13.09 -5.25
CA THR A 278 1.21 -11.67 -5.58
C THR A 278 -0.14 -11.30 -6.19
N ASP A 279 -0.82 -12.30 -6.78
CA ASP A 279 -2.09 -12.12 -7.46
C ASP A 279 -3.10 -13.09 -6.83
N TYR A 280 -4.10 -12.56 -6.12
CA TYR A 280 -5.07 -13.35 -5.35
C TYR A 280 -6.33 -12.54 -5.04
N SER A 281 -7.37 -13.22 -4.55
CA SER A 281 -8.61 -12.58 -4.10
C SER A 281 -9.08 -13.14 -2.75
N PHE A 282 -9.89 -12.36 -2.05
CA PHE A 282 -10.57 -12.75 -0.81
C PHE A 282 -11.86 -11.95 -0.62
N ASP A 283 -12.78 -12.51 0.16
CA ASP A 283 -14.06 -11.87 0.47
C ASP A 283 -14.13 -11.44 1.92
N ARG A 284 -14.65 -10.23 2.18
CA ARG A 284 -15.11 -9.81 3.51
C ARG A 284 -16.45 -9.10 3.38
N GLY A 285 -17.41 -9.42 4.23
CA GLY A 285 -18.75 -8.87 4.09
C GLY A 285 -19.36 -9.09 2.70
N ASP A 286 -19.74 -8.03 2.04
CA ASP A 286 -20.20 -8.02 0.64
C ASP A 286 -19.12 -7.53 -0.34
N GLU A 287 -17.91 -7.31 0.14
CA GLU A 287 -16.77 -6.90 -0.68
C GLU A 287 -15.98 -8.11 -1.17
N HIS A 288 -15.54 -8.03 -2.42
CA HIS A 288 -14.59 -8.92 -3.07
C HIS A 288 -13.31 -8.15 -3.35
N TYR A 289 -12.27 -8.43 -2.59
CA TYR A 289 -10.96 -7.82 -2.75
C TYR A 289 -10.12 -8.63 -3.71
N VAL A 290 -9.46 -7.94 -4.65
CA VAL A 290 -8.53 -8.54 -5.59
C VAL A 290 -7.20 -7.82 -5.49
N CYS A 291 -6.17 -8.52 -5.06
CA CYS A 291 -4.80 -8.01 -4.99
C CYS A 291 -3.99 -8.48 -6.19
N PHE A 292 -3.18 -7.61 -6.79
CA PHE A 292 -2.29 -8.01 -7.87
C PHE A 292 -1.03 -7.14 -7.96
N ASN A 293 0.04 -7.75 -8.48
CA ASN A 293 1.30 -7.07 -8.77
C ASN A 293 1.20 -6.31 -10.10
N ASN A 294 1.03 -5.01 -10.05
CA ASN A 294 1.02 -4.16 -11.25
C ASN A 294 2.37 -3.50 -11.56
N VAL A 295 3.43 -3.88 -10.86
CA VAL A 295 4.80 -3.40 -11.11
C VAL A 295 5.44 -4.25 -12.21
N GLN A 296 5.63 -3.68 -13.38
CA GLN A 296 6.25 -4.37 -14.52
C GLN A 296 7.62 -3.74 -14.82
N PHE A 297 8.69 -4.48 -14.59
CA PHE A 297 10.04 -4.03 -14.94
C PHE A 297 10.31 -4.22 -16.42
N THR A 298 10.90 -3.22 -17.05
CA THR A 298 11.34 -3.31 -18.44
C THR A 298 12.59 -4.20 -18.53
N LYS A 299 12.69 -4.99 -19.61
CA LYS A 299 13.88 -5.83 -19.84
C LYS A 299 15.15 -4.98 -19.81
N ASN A 300 16.15 -5.39 -19.04
CA ASN A 300 17.45 -4.75 -18.87
C ASN A 300 17.45 -3.39 -18.17
N SER A 301 16.44 -3.06 -17.40
CA SER A 301 16.35 -1.80 -16.66
C SER A 301 15.87 -2.05 -15.24
N SER A 302 16.45 -1.34 -14.29
CA SER A 302 15.87 -1.19 -12.95
C SER A 302 14.64 -0.28 -12.96
N TYR A 303 14.29 0.29 -14.11
CA TYR A 303 13.08 1.09 -14.28
C TYR A 303 11.90 0.18 -14.58
N TYR A 304 10.81 0.43 -13.90
CA TYR A 304 9.51 -0.20 -14.13
C TYR A 304 8.61 0.74 -14.94
N SER A 305 7.68 0.17 -15.70
CA SER A 305 6.62 0.96 -16.29
C SER A 305 5.63 1.38 -15.19
N PRO A 306 5.12 2.61 -15.22
CA PRO A 306 4.09 3.02 -14.28
C PRO A 306 2.87 2.10 -14.41
N GLY A 307 2.43 1.48 -13.34
CA GLY A 307 1.24 0.67 -13.17
C GLY A 307 0.67 -0.07 -14.39
N GLU A 308 1.04 -1.33 -14.61
CA GLU A 308 0.54 -2.08 -15.77
C GLU A 308 0.19 -3.53 -15.40
N LEU A 309 -0.76 -4.10 -16.10
CA LEU A 309 -1.21 -5.48 -15.96
C LEU A 309 -0.80 -6.31 -17.19
N THR A 310 -0.33 -7.52 -16.98
CA THR A 310 -0.05 -8.47 -18.03
C THR A 310 -1.34 -9.08 -18.61
N ASP A 311 -1.29 -9.59 -19.84
CA ASP A 311 -2.40 -10.35 -20.43
C ASP A 311 -2.83 -11.53 -19.55
N LYS A 312 -1.87 -12.17 -18.87
CA LYS A 312 -2.09 -13.28 -17.96
C LYS A 312 -2.91 -12.87 -16.73
N GLN A 313 -2.57 -11.73 -16.12
CA GLN A 313 -3.32 -11.16 -15.00
C GLN A 313 -4.73 -10.75 -15.44
N MET A 314 -4.87 -10.11 -16.61
CA MET A 314 -6.18 -9.74 -17.16
C MET A 314 -7.06 -10.98 -17.45
N ALA A 315 -6.45 -12.07 -17.91
CA ALA A 315 -7.17 -13.32 -18.17
C ALA A 315 -7.58 -14.02 -16.85
N TRP A 316 -6.71 -13.99 -15.85
CA TRP A 316 -7.02 -14.49 -14.51
C TRP A 316 -8.13 -13.66 -13.84
N LEU A 317 -8.00 -12.34 -13.81
CA LEU A 317 -8.99 -11.43 -13.24
C LEU A 317 -10.38 -11.64 -13.87
N ARG A 318 -10.43 -11.84 -15.19
CA ARG A 318 -11.72 -12.12 -15.89
C ARG A 318 -12.36 -13.41 -15.37
N GLN A 319 -11.58 -14.45 -15.08
CA GLN A 319 -12.09 -15.73 -14.54
C GLN A 319 -12.57 -15.54 -13.10
N ASP A 320 -11.79 -14.88 -12.26
CA ASP A 320 -12.09 -14.60 -10.86
C ASP A 320 -13.39 -13.79 -10.74
N LEU A 321 -13.48 -12.67 -11.46
CA LEU A 321 -14.67 -11.84 -11.50
C LEU A 321 -15.89 -12.53 -12.14
N ALA A 322 -15.70 -13.47 -13.06
CA ALA A 322 -16.81 -14.25 -13.61
C ALA A 322 -17.45 -15.17 -12.57
N LEU A 323 -16.66 -15.67 -11.62
CA LEU A 323 -17.09 -16.52 -10.52
C LEU A 323 -17.62 -15.72 -9.32
N THR A 324 -17.37 -14.43 -9.27
CA THR A 324 -17.79 -13.53 -8.18
C THR A 324 -19.27 -13.14 -8.34
N PRO A 325 -20.09 -13.25 -7.29
CA PRO A 325 -21.49 -12.83 -7.31
C PRO A 325 -21.65 -11.34 -7.64
N LYS A 326 -22.58 -11.01 -8.56
CA LYS A 326 -22.70 -9.65 -9.11
C LYS A 326 -23.32 -8.61 -8.17
N TYR A 327 -23.84 -9.03 -7.03
CA TYR A 327 -24.28 -8.11 -5.98
C TYR A 327 -23.14 -7.53 -5.14
N LYS A 328 -21.95 -8.17 -5.16
CA LYS A 328 -20.80 -7.74 -4.39
C LYS A 328 -20.23 -6.43 -4.91
N LYS A 329 -19.58 -5.71 -4.02
CA LYS A 329 -18.64 -4.64 -4.35
C LYS A 329 -17.28 -5.25 -4.67
N VAL A 330 -16.61 -4.75 -5.71
CA VAL A 330 -15.24 -5.19 -6.05
C VAL A 330 -14.25 -4.10 -5.67
N VAL A 331 -13.23 -4.46 -4.90
CA VAL A 331 -12.13 -3.59 -4.53
C VAL A 331 -10.84 -4.14 -5.13
N LEU A 332 -10.27 -3.42 -6.09
CA LEU A 332 -8.99 -3.80 -6.69
C LEU A 332 -7.85 -3.14 -5.91
N CYS A 333 -6.90 -3.94 -5.44
CA CYS A 333 -5.76 -3.51 -4.64
C CYS A 333 -4.46 -3.76 -5.39
N TYR A 334 -3.69 -2.71 -5.63
CA TYR A 334 -2.42 -2.77 -6.34
C TYR A 334 -1.52 -1.62 -5.89
N HIS A 335 -0.24 -1.64 -6.24
CA HIS A 335 0.69 -0.66 -5.70
C HIS A 335 0.69 0.67 -6.47
N ILE A 336 0.94 0.64 -7.79
CA ILE A 336 1.11 1.86 -8.61
C ILE A 336 -0.25 2.30 -9.17
N PRO A 337 -0.65 3.58 -9.01
CA PRO A 337 -1.91 4.06 -9.58
C PRO A 337 -2.02 3.80 -11.08
N LEU A 338 -3.15 3.26 -11.54
CA LEU A 338 -3.40 3.03 -12.97
C LEU A 338 -3.66 4.33 -13.73
N THR A 339 -4.04 5.38 -13.02
CA THR A 339 -4.19 6.74 -13.58
C THR A 339 -2.88 7.52 -13.62
N PHE A 340 -1.83 7.02 -12.96
CA PHE A 340 -0.52 7.68 -12.93
C PHE A 340 0.14 7.63 -14.32
N GLY A 341 0.36 8.81 -14.94
CA GLY A 341 0.92 8.91 -16.28
C GLY A 341 1.25 10.34 -16.67
N ASN A 342 1.52 10.60 -17.94
CA ASN A 342 1.88 11.91 -18.49
C ASN A 342 0.65 12.83 -18.61
N ARG A 343 -0.13 12.96 -17.54
CA ARG A 343 -1.31 13.82 -17.54
C ARG A 343 -0.90 15.28 -17.41
N PRO A 344 -1.59 16.20 -18.10
CA PRO A 344 -1.47 17.62 -17.84
C PRO A 344 -1.79 17.91 -16.37
N SER A 345 -0.95 18.68 -15.71
CA SER A 345 -1.04 18.95 -14.27
C SER A 345 -2.40 19.48 -13.82
N ALA A 346 -3.04 20.31 -14.65
CA ALA A 346 -4.36 20.89 -14.37
C ALA A 346 -5.52 19.86 -14.32
N LYS A 347 -5.28 18.61 -14.80
CA LYS A 347 -6.31 17.58 -14.90
C LYS A 347 -6.09 16.39 -13.97
N ALA A 348 -5.17 16.50 -13.00
CA ALA A 348 -4.82 15.40 -12.12
C ALA A 348 -5.95 14.95 -11.18
N GLN A 349 -7.02 15.72 -11.05
CA GLN A 349 -8.12 15.43 -10.13
C GLN A 349 -9.18 14.51 -10.70
N SER A 350 -9.46 14.62 -12.00
CA SER A 350 -10.36 13.71 -12.68
C SER A 350 -9.77 13.28 -14.02
N LEU A 351 -10.07 12.07 -14.43
CA LEU A 351 -9.66 11.48 -15.70
C LEU A 351 -10.90 11.19 -16.52
N ASP A 352 -11.19 12.05 -17.51
CA ASP A 352 -12.12 11.70 -18.57
C ASP A 352 -11.38 10.87 -19.61
N MET A 353 -11.53 9.56 -19.56
CA MET A 353 -10.82 8.64 -20.44
C MET A 353 -11.17 8.80 -21.93
N ALA A 354 -12.33 9.39 -22.24
CA ALA A 354 -12.71 9.65 -23.63
C ALA A 354 -11.92 10.81 -24.24
N THR A 355 -11.56 11.81 -23.44
CA THR A 355 -10.82 13.01 -23.87
C THR A 355 -9.34 12.97 -23.57
N GLU A 356 -8.90 12.07 -22.70
CA GLU A 356 -7.52 11.97 -22.20
C GLU A 356 -6.86 10.62 -22.55
N GLU A 357 -7.26 9.99 -23.64
CA GLU A 357 -6.66 8.73 -24.08
C GLU A 357 -5.13 8.87 -24.23
N GLY A 358 -4.39 7.91 -23.65
CA GLY A 358 -2.93 7.91 -23.61
C GLY A 358 -2.29 8.77 -22.53
N HIS A 359 -3.07 9.46 -21.69
CA HIS A 359 -2.60 10.24 -20.56
C HIS A 359 -2.64 9.51 -19.20
N TYR A 360 -3.02 8.24 -19.17
CA TYR A 360 -3.00 7.37 -17.99
C TYR A 360 -1.95 6.25 -18.15
N SER A 361 -1.50 5.67 -17.04
CA SER A 361 -0.35 4.76 -17.04
C SER A 361 -0.67 3.40 -17.63
N SER A 362 -1.81 2.82 -17.30
CA SER A 362 -2.14 1.47 -17.72
C SER A 362 -2.85 1.44 -19.05
N SER A 363 -2.26 0.77 -20.03
CA SER A 363 -2.92 0.48 -21.33
C SER A 363 -4.15 -0.45 -21.19
N ARG A 364 -4.34 -1.05 -20.00
CA ARG A 364 -5.43 -1.99 -19.69
C ARG A 364 -6.58 -1.35 -18.93
N LEU A 365 -6.47 -0.08 -18.52
CA LEU A 365 -7.44 0.57 -17.65
C LEU A 365 -8.87 0.48 -18.19
N SER A 366 -9.10 0.83 -19.45
CA SER A 366 -10.43 0.76 -20.07
C SER A 366 -11.02 -0.66 -20.06
N SER A 367 -10.21 -1.67 -20.38
CA SER A 367 -10.65 -3.07 -20.37
C SER A 367 -10.95 -3.57 -18.96
N LEU A 368 -10.17 -3.12 -17.97
CA LEU A 368 -10.38 -3.43 -16.56
C LEU A 368 -11.69 -2.83 -16.04
N LEU A 369 -11.92 -1.55 -16.31
CA LEU A 369 -13.13 -0.86 -15.86
C LEU A 369 -14.41 -1.52 -16.40
N ARG A 370 -14.42 -1.89 -17.68
CA ARG A 370 -15.56 -2.63 -18.28
C ARG A 370 -15.85 -3.97 -17.60
N MET A 371 -14.85 -4.65 -17.03
CA MET A 371 -15.10 -5.86 -16.24
C MET A 371 -15.81 -5.56 -14.93
N LEU A 372 -15.64 -4.35 -14.35
CA LEU A 372 -16.23 -3.95 -13.09
C LEU A 372 -17.69 -3.51 -13.22
N TYR A 373 -18.11 -2.97 -14.34
CA TYR A 373 -19.45 -2.37 -14.53
C TYR A 373 -20.62 -3.32 -14.32
N GLN A 374 -20.38 -4.63 -14.35
CA GLN A 374 -21.40 -5.65 -14.05
C GLN A 374 -21.74 -5.81 -12.56
N PHE A 375 -20.95 -5.20 -11.66
CA PHE A 375 -21.12 -5.38 -10.22
C PHE A 375 -22.04 -4.31 -9.63
N LYS A 376 -23.19 -4.75 -9.12
CA LYS A 376 -24.23 -3.88 -8.57
C LYS A 376 -23.87 -3.29 -7.20
N GLY A 377 -22.98 -3.95 -6.45
CA GLY A 377 -22.43 -3.43 -5.18
C GLY A 377 -21.44 -2.29 -5.37
N GLY A 378 -21.08 -2.00 -6.63
CA GLY A 378 -20.08 -0.98 -6.95
C GLY A 378 -18.67 -1.52 -7.03
N TYR A 379 -17.71 -0.61 -7.19
CA TYR A 379 -16.30 -0.94 -7.33
C TYR A 379 -15.44 0.24 -6.92
N GLU A 380 -14.25 -0.04 -6.42
CA GLU A 380 -13.22 0.95 -6.06
C GLU A 380 -11.83 0.41 -6.37
N LEU A 381 -10.90 1.33 -6.55
CA LEU A 381 -9.49 1.04 -6.82
C LEU A 381 -8.64 1.58 -5.67
N PHE A 382 -7.80 0.74 -5.07
CA PHE A 382 -6.90 1.09 -3.97
C PHE A 382 -5.46 0.95 -4.41
N CYS A 383 -4.65 1.98 -4.16
CA CYS A 383 -3.22 1.98 -4.50
C CYS A 383 -2.39 2.77 -3.48
N GLY A 384 -1.06 2.72 -3.62
CA GLY A 384 -0.05 3.44 -2.85
C GLY A 384 0.91 4.21 -3.75
N HIS A 385 2.23 3.99 -3.57
CA HIS A 385 3.32 4.42 -4.45
C HIS A 385 3.64 5.92 -4.46
N THR A 386 2.66 6.79 -4.47
CA THR A 386 2.91 8.23 -4.65
C THR A 386 3.33 8.93 -3.36
N HIS A 387 3.13 8.30 -2.20
CA HIS A 387 3.37 8.82 -0.86
C HIS A 387 2.51 10.02 -0.47
N PHE A 388 1.42 10.28 -1.17
CA PHE A 388 0.48 11.33 -0.79
C PHE A 388 -0.95 10.90 -1.02
N ALA A 389 -1.86 11.47 -0.23
CA ALA A 389 -3.28 11.24 -0.36
C ALA A 389 -3.77 11.87 -1.66
N ILE A 390 -4.39 11.07 -2.51
CA ILE A 390 -5.08 11.58 -3.69
C ILE A 390 -6.23 10.64 -4.06
N ASN A 391 -7.41 11.21 -4.29
CA ASN A 391 -8.55 10.48 -4.80
C ASN A 391 -8.74 10.86 -6.27
N HIS A 392 -8.31 9.98 -7.17
CA HIS A 392 -8.51 10.17 -8.60
C HIS A 392 -9.95 9.80 -8.98
N GLU A 393 -10.63 10.72 -9.62
CA GLU A 393 -11.97 10.53 -10.14
C GLU A 393 -11.88 10.15 -11.62
N ILE A 394 -12.34 8.96 -11.99
CA ILE A 394 -12.26 8.42 -13.35
C ILE A 394 -13.66 8.42 -13.94
N GLU A 395 -13.83 9.13 -15.05
CA GLU A 395 -15.06 9.10 -15.85
C GLU A 395 -14.83 8.28 -17.12
N TYR A 396 -15.59 7.21 -17.29
CA TYR A 396 -15.50 6.37 -18.46
C TYR A 396 -16.83 5.68 -18.81
N GLU A 397 -17.30 5.84 -20.04
CA GLU A 397 -18.54 5.23 -20.56
C GLU A 397 -19.78 5.49 -19.65
N GLY A 398 -19.84 6.67 -19.05
CA GLY A 398 -20.93 7.07 -18.14
C GLY A 398 -20.85 6.47 -16.73
N HIS A 399 -19.73 5.85 -16.39
CA HIS A 399 -19.43 5.36 -15.04
C HIS A 399 -18.41 6.24 -14.36
N HIS A 400 -18.64 6.48 -13.07
CA HIS A 400 -17.71 7.15 -12.16
C HIS A 400 -17.01 6.12 -11.28
N VAL A 401 -15.68 6.16 -11.25
CA VAL A 401 -14.83 5.23 -10.49
C VAL A 401 -13.83 6.03 -9.67
N MET A 402 -13.66 5.66 -8.40
CA MET A 402 -12.65 6.25 -7.54
C MET A 402 -11.41 5.38 -7.48
N GLU A 403 -10.24 5.96 -7.74
CA GLU A 403 -8.94 5.36 -7.42
C GLU A 403 -8.34 6.11 -6.23
N HIS A 404 -8.33 5.43 -5.08
CA HIS A 404 -7.81 5.95 -3.81
C HIS A 404 -6.31 5.65 -3.71
N CYS A 405 -5.49 6.67 -3.85
CA CYS A 405 -4.07 6.58 -3.59
C CYS A 405 -3.81 6.91 -2.11
N HIS A 406 -3.34 5.94 -1.37
CA HIS A 406 -3.15 6.04 0.06
C HIS A 406 -1.82 6.73 0.39
N ALA A 407 -1.87 7.73 1.27
CA ALA A 407 -0.67 8.41 1.76
C ALA A 407 0.25 7.44 2.52
N ALA A 408 1.55 7.70 2.44
CA ALA A 408 2.56 6.81 3.00
C ALA A 408 2.61 6.84 4.54
N ALA A 409 2.81 5.67 5.13
CA ALA A 409 3.13 5.53 6.54
C ALA A 409 4.55 6.03 6.88
N CYS A 410 5.42 6.18 5.87
CA CYS A 410 6.78 6.66 6.04
C CYS A 410 6.94 8.19 6.01
N GLY A 411 5.84 8.96 5.86
CA GLY A 411 5.96 10.40 5.63
C GLY A 411 6.81 10.68 4.38
N ASN A 412 7.79 11.57 4.47
CA ASN A 412 8.76 11.77 3.38
C ASN A 412 9.91 10.77 3.50
N ILE A 413 9.65 9.48 3.26
CA ILE A 413 10.65 8.39 3.27
C ILE A 413 11.50 8.45 4.56
N TRP A 414 10.85 8.57 5.71
CA TRP A 414 11.46 8.67 7.05
C TRP A 414 12.42 9.86 7.25
N GLN A 415 12.47 10.80 6.30
CA GLN A 415 13.19 12.08 6.48
C GLN A 415 12.39 13.06 7.33
N SER A 416 11.09 12.85 7.43
CA SER A 416 10.17 13.60 8.28
C SER A 416 8.88 12.80 8.53
N ASP A 417 8.08 13.26 9.49
CA ASP A 417 6.78 12.69 9.83
C ASP A 417 5.63 13.29 8.99
N ILE A 418 5.95 14.00 7.92
CA ILE A 418 4.95 14.63 7.06
C ILE A 418 5.12 14.18 5.61
N ASN A 419 4.01 13.79 5.00
CA ASN A 419 3.95 13.48 3.57
C ASN A 419 4.05 14.76 2.72
N ILE A 420 4.44 14.60 1.46
CA ILE A 420 4.55 15.71 0.51
C ILE A 420 3.25 16.50 0.41
N CYS A 421 2.12 15.83 0.51
CA CYS A 421 0.78 16.45 0.48
C CYS A 421 0.38 17.17 1.77
N GLY A 422 1.25 17.25 2.76
CA GLY A 422 0.98 17.91 4.03
C GLY A 422 0.20 17.08 5.05
N THR A 423 -0.23 15.86 4.71
CA THR A 423 -0.77 14.94 5.72
C THR A 423 0.36 14.42 6.61
N PRO A 424 0.14 14.23 7.92
CA PRO A 424 1.12 13.50 8.74
C PRO A 424 1.32 12.10 8.18
N ASN A 425 2.40 11.40 8.53
CA ASN A 425 2.50 9.97 8.28
C ASN A 425 1.38 9.23 9.01
N GLY A 426 0.85 8.15 8.41
CA GLY A 426 -0.32 7.50 9.01
C GLY A 426 -0.86 6.35 8.18
N TYR A 427 -2.15 6.11 8.33
CA TYR A 427 -2.88 5.01 7.71
C TYR A 427 -4.36 5.35 7.56
N TYR A 428 -5.11 4.50 6.89
CA TYR A 428 -6.55 4.69 6.68
C TYR A 428 -7.35 3.65 7.48
N VAL A 429 -8.51 4.06 7.95
CA VAL A 429 -9.48 3.18 8.61
C VAL A 429 -10.79 3.23 7.83
N TYR A 430 -11.16 2.10 7.24
CA TYR A 430 -12.44 1.89 6.58
C TYR A 430 -13.35 1.10 7.50
N SER A 431 -14.57 1.57 7.69
CA SER A 431 -15.59 0.94 8.53
C SER A 431 -16.71 0.41 7.68
N PHE A 432 -17.02 -0.85 7.87
CA PHE A 432 -18.15 -1.50 7.21
C PHE A 432 -19.19 -1.87 8.26
N ALA A 433 -20.45 -1.57 7.99
CA ALA A 433 -21.60 -1.95 8.83
C ALA A 433 -22.80 -2.28 7.95
N GLY A 434 -23.53 -3.34 8.31
CA GLY A 434 -24.65 -3.82 7.50
C GLY A 434 -24.28 -4.22 6.08
N GLY A 435 -23.00 -4.58 5.83
CA GLY A 435 -22.47 -4.93 4.51
C GLY A 435 -22.25 -3.73 3.59
N GLN A 436 -22.12 -2.52 4.14
CA GLN A 436 -21.86 -1.28 3.40
C GLN A 436 -20.69 -0.53 4.03
N LEU A 437 -19.91 0.18 3.21
CA LEU A 437 -18.93 1.14 3.69
C LEU A 437 -19.67 2.32 4.34
N THR A 438 -19.45 2.51 5.63
CA THR A 438 -20.13 3.53 6.43
C THR A 438 -19.24 4.64 6.90
N ASP A 439 -17.93 4.46 6.82
CA ASP A 439 -16.94 5.44 7.26
C ASP A 439 -15.57 5.17 6.65
N CYS A 440 -14.85 6.24 6.34
CA CYS A 440 -13.45 6.18 5.97
C CYS A 440 -12.74 7.46 6.44
N TYR A 441 -11.71 7.32 7.25
CA TYR A 441 -10.91 8.48 7.66
C TYR A 441 -9.41 8.19 7.60
N TYR A 442 -8.64 9.27 7.42
CA TYR A 442 -7.20 9.24 7.55
C TYR A 442 -6.80 9.33 9.02
N LYS A 443 -5.93 8.46 9.47
CA LYS A 443 -5.42 8.48 10.84
C LYS A 443 -3.93 8.79 10.84
N GLY A 444 -3.58 10.04 11.14
CA GLY A 444 -2.19 10.41 11.38
C GLY A 444 -1.63 9.69 12.60
N THR A 445 -0.39 9.21 12.51
CA THR A 445 0.31 8.54 13.61
C THR A 445 0.37 9.45 14.82
N PHE A 446 -0.21 9.02 15.93
CA PHE A 446 -0.42 9.76 17.17
C PHE A 446 -1.35 10.99 17.10
N TRP A 447 -1.89 11.31 15.95
CA TRP A 447 -2.91 12.36 15.83
C TRP A 447 -4.27 11.85 16.31
N PRO A 448 -5.13 12.70 16.91
CA PRO A 448 -6.52 12.34 17.16
C PRO A 448 -7.24 12.08 15.82
N ALA A 449 -8.20 11.15 15.82
CA ALA A 449 -8.96 10.82 14.60
C ALA A 449 -9.79 12.00 14.09
N GLU A 450 -10.19 12.89 14.99
CA GLU A 450 -10.96 14.10 14.70
C GLU A 450 -10.13 15.17 13.97
N ARG A 451 -8.80 15.05 14.00
CA ARG A 451 -7.92 16.00 13.32
C ARG A 451 -7.72 15.59 11.86
N GLN A 452 -8.58 16.12 10.99
CA GLN A 452 -8.61 15.80 9.57
C GLN A 452 -8.15 16.95 8.67
N MET A 453 -7.59 18.02 9.23
CA MET A 453 -7.10 19.14 8.43
C MET A 453 -6.03 19.97 9.12
N THR A 454 -5.30 20.73 8.31
CA THR A 454 -4.42 21.83 8.74
C THR A 454 -4.82 23.11 8.00
N LEU A 455 -4.64 24.26 8.66
CA LEU A 455 -4.93 25.58 8.11
C LEU A 455 -3.69 26.43 8.04
N PHE A 456 -3.56 27.22 6.98
CA PHE A 456 -2.55 28.27 6.87
C PHE A 456 -3.03 29.43 5.99
N ARG A 457 -2.36 30.57 6.05
CA ARG A 457 -2.61 31.69 5.16
C ARG A 457 -1.76 31.60 3.91
N ALA A 458 -2.32 31.91 2.75
CA ALA A 458 -1.56 31.91 1.50
C ALA A 458 -0.37 32.89 1.53
N SER A 459 -0.48 33.98 2.32
CA SER A 459 0.60 34.93 2.53
C SER A 459 1.68 34.47 3.54
N THR A 460 1.49 33.32 4.21
CA THR A 460 2.44 32.86 5.21
C THR A 460 3.78 32.52 4.55
N ASN A 461 4.81 33.06 5.17
CA ASN A 461 6.19 32.83 4.76
C ASN A 461 6.76 31.69 5.62
N PHE A 462 6.95 30.54 5.01
CA PHE A 462 7.59 29.40 5.66
C PHE A 462 9.09 29.43 5.36
N ASN A 463 9.92 29.47 6.39
CA ASN A 463 11.36 29.46 6.25
C ASN A 463 11.93 30.58 5.32
N GLY A 464 11.34 31.77 5.36
CA GLY A 464 11.77 32.91 4.56
C GLY A 464 11.20 32.96 3.13
N GLU A 465 10.38 31.99 2.72
CA GLU A 465 9.83 31.90 1.37
C GLU A 465 8.30 31.67 1.41
N SER A 466 7.60 32.24 0.45
CA SER A 466 6.18 31.96 0.23
C SER A 466 6.02 30.84 -0.80
N TYR A 467 5.70 29.65 -0.35
CA TYR A 467 5.51 28.46 -1.20
C TYR A 467 4.15 28.40 -1.89
N ALA A 468 3.24 29.31 -1.55
CA ALA A 468 1.94 29.44 -2.23
C ALA A 468 2.01 30.26 -3.53
N ASN A 469 3.18 30.79 -3.90
CA ASN A 469 3.37 31.63 -5.09
C ASN A 469 2.95 30.94 -6.40
N ASP A 470 3.06 29.63 -6.48
CA ASP A 470 2.77 28.88 -7.70
C ASP A 470 1.29 28.46 -7.82
N TRP A 471 0.44 28.84 -6.87
CA TRP A 471 -0.95 28.36 -6.86
C TRP A 471 -1.91 29.19 -7.72
N ASN A 472 -1.43 30.24 -8.35
CA ASN A 472 -2.27 31.18 -9.11
C ASN A 472 -3.41 31.75 -8.27
N LEU A 473 -3.20 31.90 -6.96
CA LEU A 473 -4.10 32.54 -6.00
C LEU A 473 -3.53 33.90 -5.59
N PRO A 474 -4.39 34.86 -5.19
CA PRO A 474 -3.90 36.07 -4.54
C PRO A 474 -3.11 35.74 -3.28
N HIS A 475 -1.91 36.30 -3.15
CA HIS A 475 -1.06 36.15 -1.93
C HIS A 475 -1.51 37.14 -0.86
N ASP A 476 -2.80 37.17 -0.57
CA ASP A 476 -3.40 38.05 0.41
C ASP A 476 -3.35 37.40 1.81
N SER A 477 -3.17 38.25 2.81
CA SER A 477 -3.28 37.85 4.22
C SER A 477 -4.67 37.37 4.62
N LEU A 478 -5.69 37.70 3.81
CA LEU A 478 -7.06 37.24 4.00
C LEU A 478 -7.35 35.86 3.41
N MET A 479 -6.47 35.37 2.52
CA MET A 479 -6.66 34.08 1.89
C MET A 479 -6.29 32.94 2.86
N ILE A 480 -7.29 32.20 3.31
CA ILE A 480 -7.14 31.01 4.15
C ILE A 480 -7.10 29.79 3.26
N VAL A 481 -6.14 28.91 3.50
CA VAL A 481 -6.01 27.62 2.85
C VAL A 481 -6.23 26.52 3.88
N ALA A 482 -7.09 25.57 3.55
CA ALA A 482 -7.31 24.35 4.31
C ALA A 482 -6.78 23.14 3.53
N ASN A 483 -5.87 22.39 4.11
CA ASN A 483 -5.50 21.08 3.67
C ASN A 483 -6.40 20.07 4.40
N VAL A 484 -7.41 19.53 3.72
CA VAL A 484 -8.37 18.60 4.29
C VAL A 484 -7.98 17.19 3.87
N PHE A 485 -7.43 16.42 4.83
CA PHE A 485 -6.85 15.10 4.57
C PHE A 485 -7.86 14.15 3.92
N ASN A 486 -7.46 13.47 2.88
CA ASN A 486 -8.28 12.51 2.14
C ASN A 486 -9.59 13.05 1.51
N ALA A 487 -9.79 14.37 1.45
CA ALA A 487 -11.01 14.93 0.85
C ALA A 487 -11.08 14.66 -0.67
N ASP A 488 -12.28 14.38 -1.16
CA ASP A 488 -12.62 14.20 -2.58
C ASP A 488 -13.80 15.12 -2.97
N SER A 489 -14.35 14.98 -4.17
CA SER A 489 -15.44 15.83 -4.66
C SER A 489 -16.75 15.67 -3.89
N ARG A 490 -16.92 14.61 -3.12
CA ARG A 490 -18.12 14.36 -2.30
C ARG A 490 -18.11 15.14 -0.98
N TRP A 491 -16.95 15.67 -0.58
CA TRP A 491 -16.80 16.44 0.64
C TRP A 491 -17.34 17.87 0.44
N THR A 492 -17.90 18.43 1.51
CA THR A 492 -18.28 19.83 1.58
C THR A 492 -17.36 20.54 2.57
N VAL A 493 -16.60 21.53 2.07
CA VAL A 493 -15.70 22.34 2.92
C VAL A 493 -16.16 23.77 2.91
N THR A 494 -16.35 24.32 4.10
CA THR A 494 -16.93 25.65 4.29
C THR A 494 -16.14 26.46 5.30
N MET A 495 -16.15 27.77 5.12
CA MET A 495 -15.70 28.78 6.09
C MET A 495 -16.90 29.29 6.88
N VAL A 496 -16.84 29.20 8.20
CA VAL A 496 -17.81 29.81 9.10
C VAL A 496 -17.21 31.09 9.66
N GLU A 497 -17.72 32.24 9.24
CA GLU A 497 -17.27 33.56 9.64
C GLU A 497 -18.50 34.40 10.09
N ASN A 498 -18.44 35.03 11.28
CA ASN A 498 -19.54 35.79 11.85
C ASN A 498 -20.88 35.03 11.90
N GLY A 499 -20.85 33.75 12.18
CA GLY A 499 -22.03 32.88 12.25
C GLY A 499 -22.65 32.50 10.91
N GLN A 500 -22.06 32.91 9.81
CA GLN A 500 -22.49 32.55 8.45
C GLN A 500 -21.50 31.55 7.84
N GLU A 501 -22.02 30.61 7.08
CA GLU A 501 -21.26 29.53 6.43
C GLU A 501 -21.12 29.80 4.93
N TYR A 502 -19.91 29.75 4.41
CA TYR A 502 -19.58 30.03 3.01
C TYR A 502 -18.80 28.88 2.41
N PRO A 503 -19.10 28.44 1.18
CA PRO A 503 -18.34 27.39 0.54
C PRO A 503 -16.88 27.81 0.29
N MET A 504 -15.92 26.94 0.58
CA MET A 504 -14.54 27.11 0.18
C MET A 504 -14.33 26.53 -1.24
N HIS A 505 -13.41 27.11 -1.97
CA HIS A 505 -13.07 26.69 -3.32
C HIS A 505 -11.95 25.65 -3.31
N ARG A 506 -12.14 24.53 -3.98
CA ARG A 506 -11.09 23.53 -4.14
C ARG A 506 -9.99 24.06 -5.07
N ILE A 507 -8.73 23.89 -4.67
CA ILE A 507 -7.58 24.24 -5.50
C ILE A 507 -7.34 23.11 -6.50
N THR A 508 -7.33 23.42 -7.78
CA THR A 508 -7.23 22.43 -8.85
C THR A 508 -5.90 22.45 -9.60
N ASN A 509 -5.05 23.41 -9.29
CA ASN A 509 -3.78 23.67 -10.00
C ASN A 509 -2.56 23.79 -9.08
N CYS A 510 -2.71 23.36 -7.83
CA CYS A 510 -1.62 23.35 -6.86
C CYS A 510 -0.81 22.07 -6.95
N GLY A 511 0.50 22.19 -7.05
CA GLY A 511 1.41 21.05 -7.08
C GLY A 511 1.86 20.55 -5.71
N GLN A 512 1.77 21.38 -4.65
CA GLN A 512 2.38 21.06 -3.36
C GLN A 512 1.66 21.77 -2.21
N ASP A 513 1.69 21.13 -1.04
CA ASP A 513 1.32 21.79 0.21
C ASP A 513 2.44 22.76 0.65
N ALA A 514 2.08 24.04 0.88
CA ALA A 514 3.07 25.06 1.22
C ALA A 514 3.72 24.82 2.59
N PHE A 515 2.96 24.32 3.55
CA PHE A 515 3.49 23.98 4.87
C PHE A 515 4.48 22.82 4.80
N SER A 516 4.13 21.74 4.10
CA SER A 516 5.02 20.58 3.90
C SER A 516 6.32 21.00 3.20
N THR A 517 6.23 21.82 2.17
CA THR A 517 7.39 22.34 1.45
C THR A 517 8.31 23.16 2.38
N GLY A 518 7.73 24.12 3.11
CA GLY A 518 8.48 24.93 4.06
C GLY A 518 9.10 24.12 5.20
N TYR A 519 8.37 23.12 5.72
CA TYR A 519 8.85 22.19 6.73
C TYR A 519 10.10 21.44 6.25
N HIS A 520 10.06 20.85 5.06
CA HIS A 520 11.19 20.08 4.54
C HIS A 520 12.40 20.95 4.20
N HIS A 521 12.18 22.18 3.74
CA HIS A 521 13.26 23.13 3.55
C HIS A 521 13.93 23.56 4.87
N LYS A 522 13.19 23.56 5.96
CA LYS A 522 13.72 23.93 7.28
C LYS A 522 14.43 22.77 7.98
N TYR A 523 13.87 21.57 7.91
CA TYR A 523 14.27 20.45 8.77
C TYR A 523 14.84 19.24 8.02
N SER A 524 14.99 19.27 6.71
CA SER A 524 15.57 18.17 5.95
C SER A 524 16.88 18.58 5.31
N LYS A 525 17.97 17.81 5.56
CA LYS A 525 19.26 17.96 4.89
C LYS A 525 19.22 17.64 3.41
N ALA A 526 18.38 16.72 3.03
CA ALA A 526 18.09 16.40 1.65
C ALA A 526 16.73 16.97 1.31
N VAL A 527 16.69 18.14 0.72
CA VAL A 527 15.48 18.60 0.05
C VAL A 527 15.26 17.67 -1.13
N PRO A 528 14.32 16.71 -1.07
CA PRO A 528 14.08 15.86 -2.20
C PRO A 528 13.70 16.72 -3.40
N TYR A 529 14.18 16.36 -4.59
CA TYR A 529 13.79 17.01 -5.84
C TYR A 529 12.26 17.17 -5.98
N ARG A 530 11.47 16.38 -5.25
CA ARG A 530 10.01 16.41 -5.20
C ARG A 530 9.44 17.68 -4.53
N PHE A 531 10.24 18.43 -3.77
CA PHE A 531 9.83 19.67 -3.11
C PHE A 531 10.29 20.94 -3.85
N THR A 532 10.90 20.82 -5.01
CA THR A 532 11.24 21.98 -5.84
C THR A 532 10.08 22.28 -6.78
N SER A 533 9.40 23.38 -6.55
CA SER A 533 8.13 23.79 -7.17
C SER A 533 8.08 23.77 -8.70
N LYS A 534 9.20 23.89 -9.37
CA LYS A 534 9.24 24.05 -10.84
C LYS A 534 9.41 22.78 -11.65
N GLN A 535 9.70 21.64 -11.03
CA GLN A 535 10.02 20.41 -11.77
C GLN A 535 8.93 19.34 -11.73
N ASN A 536 7.88 19.53 -10.94
CA ASN A 536 6.95 18.44 -10.61
C ASN A 536 5.50 18.75 -10.91
N GLY A 537 5.18 18.97 -12.17
CA GLY A 537 3.80 18.95 -12.66
C GLY A 537 3.03 17.63 -12.40
N TYR A 538 3.64 16.71 -11.65
CA TYR A 538 3.09 15.40 -11.33
C TYR A 538 2.43 15.31 -9.95
N LEU A 539 2.61 16.30 -9.08
CA LEU A 539 2.16 16.25 -7.70
C LEU A 539 1.00 17.21 -7.47
N ILE A 540 -0.07 17.04 -8.21
CA ILE A 540 -1.25 17.86 -7.97
C ILE A 540 -2.09 17.22 -6.89
N MET A 541 -2.17 17.95 -5.80
CA MET A 541 -3.04 17.63 -4.69
C MET A 541 -4.47 18.06 -5.02
N ASN A 542 -5.44 17.28 -4.61
CA ASN A 542 -6.83 17.56 -4.84
C ASN A 542 -7.66 17.71 -3.57
N HIS A 543 -7.00 17.91 -2.45
CA HIS A 543 -7.62 18.08 -1.14
C HIS A 543 -7.25 19.40 -0.44
N LEU A 544 -6.82 20.41 -1.22
CA LEU A 544 -6.62 21.78 -0.74
C LEU A 544 -7.82 22.66 -1.10
N TYR A 545 -8.23 23.50 -0.17
CA TYR A 545 -9.36 24.42 -0.32
C TYR A 545 -8.96 25.81 0.11
N TYR A 546 -9.52 26.86 -0.50
CA TYR A 546 -9.26 28.23 -0.13
C TYR A 546 -10.53 29.05 0.01
N TYR A 547 -10.43 30.10 0.82
CA TYR A 547 -11.46 31.11 0.99
C TYR A 547 -10.83 32.45 1.38
N GLU A 548 -11.29 33.54 0.78
CA GLU A 548 -10.89 34.89 1.14
C GLU A 548 -11.78 35.39 2.28
N GLN A 549 -11.18 35.61 3.48
CA GLN A 549 -11.89 36.16 4.62
C GLN A 549 -12.49 37.53 4.26
N LYS A 550 -13.69 37.80 4.69
CA LYS A 550 -14.36 39.12 4.48
C LYS A 550 -13.87 40.18 5.45
N MET A 551 -13.38 39.77 6.62
CA MET A 551 -12.90 40.67 7.65
C MET A 551 -11.54 40.26 8.19
N ALA A 552 -10.56 41.14 8.06
CA ALA A 552 -9.23 40.93 8.63
C ALA A 552 -9.30 40.73 10.15
N GLY A 553 -8.67 39.70 10.66
CA GLY A 553 -8.57 39.41 12.11
C GLY A 553 -9.86 38.88 12.76
N ALA A 554 -10.93 38.67 12.01
CA ALA A 554 -12.12 38.01 12.53
C ALA A 554 -11.81 36.52 12.83
N ALA A 555 -12.38 36.02 13.94
CA ALA A 555 -12.37 34.61 14.22
C ALA A 555 -13.23 33.85 13.20
N PHE A 556 -12.76 32.66 12.82
CA PHE A 556 -13.48 31.79 11.90
C PHE A 556 -13.26 30.33 12.26
N VAL A 557 -14.07 29.46 11.67
CA VAL A 557 -13.90 28.00 11.72
C VAL A 557 -14.00 27.46 10.29
N VAL A 558 -13.05 26.64 9.89
CA VAL A 558 -13.21 25.82 8.69
C VAL A 558 -13.90 24.54 9.10
N ARG A 559 -14.96 24.20 8.39
CA ARG A 559 -15.77 23.01 8.62
C ARG A 559 -15.74 22.13 7.39
N ALA A 560 -15.27 20.90 7.54
CA ALA A 560 -15.31 19.88 6.51
C ALA A 560 -16.32 18.79 6.87
N ARG A 561 -17.19 18.45 5.92
CA ARG A 561 -18.15 17.35 6.04
C ARG A 561 -17.80 16.28 5.03
N ASP A 562 -17.61 15.06 5.52
CA ASP A 562 -17.33 13.93 4.68
C ASP A 562 -18.63 13.32 4.08
N PRO A 563 -18.52 12.39 3.12
CA PRO A 563 -19.69 11.72 2.54
C PRO A 563 -20.42 10.76 3.50
N TYR A 564 -19.86 10.51 4.68
CA TYR A 564 -20.43 9.62 5.71
C TYR A 564 -21.18 10.38 6.81
N GLY A 565 -21.14 11.71 6.79
CA GLY A 565 -21.87 12.58 7.70
C GLY A 565 -21.05 13.09 8.89
N HIS A 566 -19.75 12.80 8.96
CA HIS A 566 -18.90 13.38 9.99
C HIS A 566 -18.60 14.84 9.69
N VAL A 567 -18.42 15.60 10.75
CA VAL A 567 -18.07 17.01 10.69
C VAL A 567 -16.77 17.23 11.44
N PHE A 568 -15.78 17.75 10.73
CA PHE A 568 -14.47 18.11 11.26
C PHE A 568 -14.33 19.62 11.25
N GLU A 569 -13.81 20.19 12.33
CA GLU A 569 -13.66 21.63 12.48
C GLU A 569 -12.24 22.00 12.87
N CYS A 570 -11.77 23.15 12.35
CA CYS A 570 -10.47 23.72 12.69
C CYS A 570 -10.62 25.24 12.78
N GLY A 571 -10.24 25.82 13.92
CA GLY A 571 -10.43 27.23 14.21
C GLY A 571 -9.28 28.12 13.74
N SER A 572 -9.55 29.42 13.71
CA SER A 572 -8.56 30.44 13.37
C SER A 572 -7.36 30.50 14.33
N ASP A 573 -7.52 30.01 15.54
CA ASP A 573 -6.45 29.86 16.56
C ASP A 573 -5.52 28.67 16.31
N GLU A 574 -5.87 27.79 15.35
CA GLU A 574 -5.10 26.64 14.97
C GLU A 574 -4.34 26.83 13.65
N ILE A 575 -4.32 28.04 13.11
CA ILE A 575 -3.57 28.35 11.89
C ILE A 575 -2.08 28.08 12.11
N VAL A 576 -1.48 27.30 11.21
CA VAL A 576 -0.03 27.09 11.18
C VAL A 576 0.62 28.33 10.57
N THR A 577 1.51 28.96 11.33
CA THR A 577 2.22 30.17 10.92
C THR A 577 3.66 29.92 10.52
N GLU A 578 4.25 28.82 11.00
CA GLU A 578 5.60 28.37 10.66
C GLU A 578 5.72 26.85 10.81
N PRO A 579 6.67 26.20 10.08
CA PRO A 579 6.96 24.79 10.27
C PRO A 579 7.57 24.54 11.66
N PHE A 580 7.18 23.44 12.28
CA PHE A 580 7.72 22.97 13.56
C PHE A 580 8.13 21.50 13.49
N PHE A 581 9.13 21.15 14.26
CA PHE A 581 9.63 19.78 14.31
C PHE A 581 8.63 18.83 14.98
N ASN A 582 8.72 17.53 14.64
CA ASN A 582 7.79 16.50 15.14
C ASN A 582 6.32 16.85 14.89
N TYR A 583 6.02 17.26 13.69
CA TYR A 583 4.69 17.68 13.27
C TYR A 583 3.57 16.70 13.69
N ALA A 584 3.72 15.41 13.40
CA ALA A 584 2.76 14.40 13.82
C ALA A 584 2.73 14.21 15.33
N HIS A 585 3.88 14.20 15.99
CA HIS A 585 4.01 14.00 17.43
C HIS A 585 3.51 15.17 18.28
N SER A 586 3.31 16.34 17.68
CA SER A 586 2.77 17.52 18.40
C SER A 586 1.40 17.28 19.02
N TYR A 587 0.67 16.28 18.56
CA TYR A 587 -0.64 15.90 19.05
C TYR A 587 -0.62 14.68 20.00
N ALA A 588 0.49 13.97 20.09
CA ALA A 588 0.59 12.78 20.94
C ALA A 588 0.48 13.07 22.45
N THR A 589 0.77 14.29 22.84
CA THR A 589 0.81 14.75 24.25
C THR A 589 -0.38 15.63 24.63
N LYS A 590 -1.26 15.95 23.70
CA LYS A 590 -2.50 16.68 23.96
C LYS A 590 -3.67 15.72 24.06
#